data_ba47bb8631d4cc8883574ec548847cd9
#
_entry.id   ba47bb8631d4cc8883574ec548847cd9
#
_cell.length_a   1.000
_cell.length_b   1.000
_cell.length_c   1.000
_cell.angle_alpha   90.00
_cell.angle_beta   90.00
_cell.angle_gamma   90.00
#
_symmetry.space_group_name_H-M   'P 1'
#
loop_
_entity.id
_entity.type
_entity.pdbx_description
1 polymer ?
#
loop_
_entity_poly.entity_id
_entity_poly.type
_entity_poly.pdbx_seq_one_letter_code
_entity_poly.pdbx_strand_id
1 'polypeptide(L)'
;NDLPIIHTGCDTYASIYPEIKHFTKQAEVDEVVEHLLSLTPEGKWTMDNGQDIHLIMTGGEPLLAWQRIYIELFEHPRMQDLKNVTFETNTTQKLHDDFVSYLSNQRRFEVTWSCSPKLSVSGEPWDTAIKPDIASQYSSVDGSDIYLKFVVATQDDFDEVTRAVEE
;
A
#
# COMPACT_ATOMS: atom_id res chain seq x y z
N ASN A 1 -19.69 13.22 -20.75
CA ASN A 1 -18.77 13.05 -19.61
C ASN A 1 -17.39 12.76 -20.18
N ASP A 2 -16.71 13.85 -20.60
CA ASP A 2 -15.36 13.76 -21.16
C ASP A 2 -14.35 13.85 -20.02
N LEU A 3 -14.21 12.77 -19.25
CA LEU A 3 -13.03 12.62 -18.42
C LEU A 3 -11.82 12.51 -19.35
N PRO A 4 -10.73 13.25 -19.11
CA PRO A 4 -9.55 13.13 -19.95
C PRO A 4 -9.09 11.68 -19.96
N ILE A 5 -8.89 11.14 -21.16
CA ILE A 5 -8.31 9.81 -21.32
C ILE A 5 -6.86 9.93 -20.89
N ILE A 6 -6.53 9.32 -19.76
CA ILE A 6 -5.14 9.17 -19.35
C ILE A 6 -4.57 8.06 -20.23
N HIS A 7 -3.67 8.44 -21.13
CA HIS A 7 -2.98 7.50 -22.00
C HIS A 7 -1.92 6.65 -21.27
N THR A 8 -1.67 6.94 -20.01
CA THR A 8 -0.73 6.25 -19.12
C THR A 8 -1.43 5.89 -17.82
N GLY A 9 -1.88 4.79 -17.76
CA GLY A 9 -2.29 3.73 -16.89
C GLY A 9 -2.55 3.91 -15.41
N CYS A 10 -3.00 5.03 -14.84
CA CYS A 10 -3.53 5.01 -13.49
C CYS A 10 -5.07 4.93 -13.51
N ASP A 11 -5.65 3.92 -12.87
CA ASP A 11 -7.08 3.72 -12.73
C ASP A 11 -7.69 4.42 -11.49
N THR A 12 -6.85 4.99 -10.63
CA THR A 12 -7.27 5.65 -9.39
C THR A 12 -7.55 7.15 -9.62
N TYR A 13 -8.55 7.44 -10.43
CA TYR A 13 -8.93 8.81 -10.81
C TYR A 13 -9.21 9.73 -9.61
N ALA A 14 -9.83 9.20 -8.54
CA ALA A 14 -10.17 9.97 -7.35
C ALA A 14 -8.95 10.51 -6.60
N SER A 15 -7.79 9.86 -6.74
CA SER A 15 -6.54 10.31 -6.12
C SER A 15 -5.80 11.36 -6.93
N ILE A 16 -6.10 11.48 -8.22
CA ILE A 16 -5.34 12.31 -9.17
C ILE A 16 -6.10 13.59 -9.52
N TYR A 17 -7.41 13.49 -9.74
CA TYR A 17 -8.21 14.61 -10.25
C TYR A 17 -8.87 15.41 -9.12
N PRO A 18 -8.56 16.70 -8.99
CA PRO A 18 -9.20 17.59 -8.01
C PRO A 18 -10.73 17.60 -8.13
N GLU A 19 -11.25 17.45 -9.36
CA GLU A 19 -12.69 17.47 -9.66
C GLU A 19 -13.45 16.32 -9.00
N ILE A 20 -12.78 15.17 -8.77
CA ILE A 20 -13.39 13.99 -8.15
C ILE A 20 -12.97 13.81 -6.68
N LYS A 21 -12.10 14.67 -6.19
CA LYS A 21 -11.63 14.62 -4.78
C LYS A 21 -12.77 14.76 -3.76
N HIS A 22 -13.92 15.31 -4.16
CA HIS A 22 -15.11 15.41 -3.28
C HIS A 22 -15.74 14.03 -2.95
N PHE A 23 -15.37 12.96 -3.66
CA PHE A 23 -15.78 11.61 -3.31
C PHE A 23 -14.95 11.02 -2.16
N THR A 24 -13.77 11.59 -1.88
CA THR A 24 -12.96 11.18 -0.73
C THR A 24 -13.42 11.93 0.52
N LYS A 25 -13.84 11.20 1.55
CA LYS A 25 -14.15 11.78 2.85
C LYS A 25 -12.93 11.69 3.75
N GLN A 26 -12.73 12.73 4.55
CA GLN A 26 -11.95 12.57 5.78
C GLN A 26 -12.83 11.83 6.79
N ALA A 27 -12.25 10.86 7.46
CA ALA A 27 -12.89 10.07 8.49
C ALA A 27 -11.96 9.96 9.71
N GLU A 28 -12.53 9.95 10.89
CA GLU A 28 -11.79 9.65 12.11
C GLU A 28 -11.47 8.15 12.17
N VAL A 29 -10.42 7.78 12.92
CA VAL A 29 -9.97 6.39 13.02
C VAL A 29 -11.09 5.45 13.47
N ASP A 30 -11.91 5.87 14.44
CA ASP A 30 -13.06 5.09 14.92
C ASP A 30 -14.06 4.78 13.78
N GLU A 31 -14.37 5.77 12.94
CA GLU A 31 -15.26 5.58 11.78
C GLU A 31 -14.67 4.61 10.76
N VAL A 32 -13.36 4.71 10.52
CA VAL A 32 -12.64 3.80 9.61
C VAL A 32 -12.70 2.37 10.15
N VAL A 33 -12.41 2.16 11.43
CA VAL A 33 -12.43 0.84 12.07
C VAL A 33 -13.84 0.23 12.03
N GLU A 34 -14.89 1.00 12.37
CA GLU A 34 -16.26 0.55 12.27
C GLU A 34 -16.62 0.12 10.86
N HIS A 35 -16.21 0.92 9.88
CA HIS A 35 -16.49 0.60 8.48
C HIS A 35 -15.74 -0.66 8.02
N LEU A 36 -14.45 -0.78 8.33
CA LEU A 36 -13.66 -1.97 8.02
C LEU A 36 -14.31 -3.23 8.59
N LEU A 37 -14.67 -3.22 9.87
CA LEU A 37 -15.30 -4.37 10.52
C LEU A 37 -16.69 -4.68 9.95
N SER A 38 -17.43 -3.68 9.49
CA SER A 38 -18.72 -3.91 8.81
C SER A 38 -18.58 -4.67 7.48
N LEU A 39 -17.38 -4.62 6.87
CA LEU A 39 -17.07 -5.34 5.62
C LEU A 39 -16.50 -6.73 5.88
N THR A 40 -16.03 -7.02 7.10
CA THR A 40 -15.55 -8.36 7.44
C THR A 40 -16.71 -9.30 7.74
N PRO A 41 -16.61 -10.59 7.40
CA PRO A 41 -17.55 -11.57 7.87
C PRO A 41 -17.61 -11.57 9.41
N GLU A 42 -18.80 -11.60 9.96
CA GLU A 42 -19.03 -11.64 11.43
C GLU A 42 -18.52 -10.40 12.20
N GLY A 43 -18.04 -9.35 11.53
CA GLY A 43 -17.50 -8.14 12.17
C GLY A 43 -16.20 -8.40 12.94
N LYS A 44 -15.39 -9.37 12.53
CA LYS A 44 -14.18 -9.83 13.21
C LYS A 44 -13.00 -9.95 12.25
N TRP A 45 -11.77 -9.88 12.78
CA TRP A 45 -10.53 -10.14 12.03
C TRP A 45 -10.19 -11.62 11.92
N THR A 46 -10.62 -12.43 12.87
CA THR A 46 -10.53 -13.89 12.80
C THR A 46 -11.95 -14.47 12.87
N MET A 47 -12.33 -15.23 11.86
CA MET A 47 -13.64 -15.88 11.77
C MET A 47 -13.76 -17.04 12.78
N ASP A 48 -14.98 -17.45 13.07
CA ASP A 48 -15.25 -18.56 14.01
C ASP A 48 -14.66 -19.91 13.55
N ASN A 49 -14.40 -20.06 12.24
CA ASN A 49 -13.70 -21.23 11.66
C ASN A 49 -12.17 -21.14 11.78
N GLY A 50 -11.62 -20.07 12.37
CA GLY A 50 -10.20 -19.84 12.51
C GLY A 50 -9.50 -19.20 11.29
N GLN A 51 -10.27 -18.80 10.28
CA GLN A 51 -9.72 -18.08 9.13
C GLN A 51 -9.47 -16.61 9.47
N ASP A 52 -8.26 -16.12 9.23
CA ASP A 52 -7.91 -14.71 9.41
C ASP A 52 -8.30 -13.88 8.19
N ILE A 53 -8.81 -12.67 8.47
CA ILE A 53 -9.11 -11.66 7.46
C ILE A 53 -7.87 -10.81 7.24
N HIS A 54 -7.49 -10.64 5.98
CA HIS A 54 -6.33 -9.88 5.57
C HIS A 54 -6.72 -8.43 5.26
N LEU A 55 -6.06 -7.47 5.90
CA LEU A 55 -6.22 -6.05 5.59
C LEU A 55 -5.24 -5.62 4.50
N ILE A 56 -5.77 -5.10 3.41
CA ILE A 56 -4.95 -4.56 2.31
C ILE A 56 -5.09 -3.04 2.28
N MET A 57 -3.99 -2.34 2.50
CA MET A 57 -3.88 -0.90 2.39
C MET A 57 -3.50 -0.56 0.95
N THR A 58 -4.42 0.05 0.23
CA THR A 58 -4.28 0.35 -1.20
C THR A 58 -4.97 1.68 -1.56
N GLY A 59 -5.10 1.99 -2.84
CA GLY A 59 -5.72 3.21 -3.35
C GLY A 59 -4.69 4.32 -3.49
N GLY A 60 -4.65 5.14 -4.52
CA GLY A 60 -3.57 6.07 -4.78
C GLY A 60 -2.19 5.52 -4.40
N GLU A 61 -1.47 6.22 -3.53
CA GLU A 61 -0.28 5.70 -2.84
C GLU A 61 -0.55 5.70 -1.32
N PRO A 62 -0.70 4.53 -0.67
CA PRO A 62 -1.09 4.45 0.73
C PRO A 62 -0.05 5.02 1.69
N LEU A 63 1.23 5.05 1.29
CA LEU A 63 2.31 5.55 2.14
C LEU A 63 2.55 7.06 2.00
N LEU A 64 1.81 7.72 1.12
CA LEU A 64 1.89 9.17 0.95
C LEU A 64 1.22 9.89 2.12
N ALA A 65 1.99 10.43 3.05
CA ALA A 65 1.58 11.30 4.16
C ALA A 65 0.77 10.68 5.33
N TRP A 66 0.26 9.46 5.23
CA TRP A 66 -0.69 8.89 6.22
C TRP A 66 -0.05 7.95 7.24
N GLN A 67 1.25 7.75 7.22
CA GLN A 67 1.94 6.70 7.98
C GLN A 67 1.71 6.77 9.50
N ARG A 68 1.59 7.97 10.08
CA ARG A 68 1.30 8.13 11.53
C ARG A 68 -0.12 7.72 11.91
N ILE A 69 -1.08 7.97 11.02
CA ILE A 69 -2.47 7.55 11.23
C ILE A 69 -2.58 6.03 11.24
N TYR A 70 -1.72 5.32 10.50
CA TYR A 70 -1.70 3.85 10.55
C TYR A 70 -1.29 3.33 11.93
N ILE A 71 -0.39 4.00 12.65
CA ILE A 71 -0.08 3.61 14.03
C ILE A 71 -1.33 3.72 14.91
N GLU A 72 -2.05 4.84 14.83
CA GLU A 72 -3.28 5.05 15.57
C GLU A 72 -4.37 4.02 15.19
N LEU A 73 -4.53 3.74 13.89
CA LEU A 73 -5.44 2.73 13.38
C LEU A 73 -5.12 1.34 13.96
N PHE A 74 -3.86 0.90 13.87
CA PHE A 74 -3.46 -0.42 14.34
C PHE A 74 -3.50 -0.55 15.87
N GLU A 75 -3.30 0.54 16.62
CA GLU A 75 -3.44 0.53 18.08
C GLU A 75 -4.87 0.62 18.58
N HIS A 76 -5.84 0.83 17.68
CA HIS A 76 -7.24 0.84 18.08
C HIS A 76 -7.66 -0.51 18.71
N PRO A 77 -8.44 -0.51 19.82
CA PRO A 77 -8.79 -1.75 20.55
C PRO A 77 -9.42 -2.84 19.69
N ARG A 78 -10.21 -2.48 18.69
CA ARG A 78 -10.87 -3.42 17.78
C ARG A 78 -10.01 -3.93 16.64
N MET A 79 -8.75 -3.47 16.55
CA MET A 79 -7.75 -3.95 15.58
C MET A 79 -6.78 -4.97 16.20
N GLN A 80 -6.92 -5.30 17.49
CA GLN A 80 -5.95 -6.13 18.20
C GLN A 80 -5.87 -7.59 17.69
N ASP A 81 -6.94 -8.09 17.10
CA ASP A 81 -7.00 -9.44 16.52
C ASP A 81 -6.58 -9.51 15.03
N LEU A 82 -6.23 -8.36 14.43
CA LEU A 82 -5.68 -8.31 13.07
C LEU A 82 -4.35 -9.08 13.03
N LYS A 83 -4.19 -9.97 12.01
CA LYS A 83 -3.00 -10.82 11.87
C LYS A 83 -2.18 -10.54 10.63
N ASN A 84 -2.78 -9.97 9.58
CA ASN A 84 -2.12 -9.78 8.30
C ASN A 84 -2.45 -8.42 7.71
N VAL A 85 -1.42 -7.67 7.35
CA VAL A 85 -1.53 -6.36 6.70
C VAL A 85 -0.64 -6.36 5.45
N THR A 86 -1.20 -5.98 4.31
CA THR A 86 -0.43 -5.72 3.10
C THR A 86 -0.52 -4.25 2.71
N PHE A 87 0.61 -3.64 2.38
CA PHE A 87 0.65 -2.34 1.71
C PHE A 87 0.91 -2.55 0.22
N GLU A 88 -0.05 -2.19 -0.62
CA GLU A 88 0.13 -2.14 -2.07
C GLU A 88 0.63 -0.75 -2.47
N THR A 89 1.91 -0.64 -2.74
CA THR A 89 2.61 0.63 -2.95
C THR A 89 3.37 0.65 -4.27
N ASN A 90 3.56 1.83 -4.83
CA ASN A 90 4.43 2.04 -5.99
C ASN A 90 5.93 2.11 -5.61
N THR A 91 6.26 1.96 -4.33
CA THR A 91 7.64 1.92 -3.80
C THR A 91 8.41 3.24 -3.98
N THR A 92 7.72 4.37 -3.98
CA THR A 92 8.35 5.69 -4.11
C THR A 92 8.40 6.47 -2.80
N GLN A 93 7.70 6.01 -1.75
CA GLN A 93 7.55 6.75 -0.51
C GLN A 93 8.47 6.19 0.59
N LYS A 94 9.35 7.04 1.11
CA LYS A 94 10.17 6.68 2.26
C LYS A 94 9.29 6.49 3.51
N LEU A 95 9.54 5.44 4.27
CA LEU A 95 8.90 5.25 5.57
C LEU A 95 9.45 6.27 6.59
N HIS A 96 8.57 6.79 7.41
CA HIS A 96 8.94 7.63 8.55
C HIS A 96 9.57 6.77 9.64
N ASP A 97 10.55 7.32 10.35
CA ASP A 97 11.32 6.58 11.36
C ASP A 97 10.45 6.06 12.51
N ASP A 98 9.42 6.82 12.91
CA ASP A 98 8.45 6.40 13.92
C ASP A 98 7.59 5.22 13.43
N PHE A 99 7.21 5.20 12.16
CA PHE A 99 6.45 4.10 11.56
C PHE A 99 7.30 2.84 11.38
N VAL A 100 8.55 2.98 10.91
CA VAL A 100 9.51 1.86 10.86
C VAL A 100 9.71 1.27 12.25
N SER A 101 9.95 2.12 13.26
CA SER A 101 10.14 1.69 14.63
C SER A 101 8.90 0.96 15.17
N TYR A 102 7.71 1.49 14.90
CA TYR A 102 6.47 0.84 15.29
C TYR A 102 6.32 -0.55 14.67
N LEU A 103 6.43 -0.65 13.35
CA LEU A 103 6.26 -1.93 12.65
C LEU A 103 7.30 -2.97 13.07
N SER A 104 8.56 -2.56 13.25
CA SER A 104 9.65 -3.46 13.67
C SER A 104 9.51 -3.96 15.12
N ASN A 105 8.81 -3.25 15.99
CA ASN A 105 8.65 -3.62 17.39
C ASN A 105 7.33 -4.35 17.71
N GLN A 106 6.28 -4.15 16.91
CA GLN A 106 5.03 -4.89 17.09
C GLN A 106 5.20 -6.37 16.69
N ARG A 107 4.40 -7.27 17.28
CA ARG A 107 4.45 -8.72 17.02
C ARG A 107 3.05 -9.31 16.86
N ARG A 108 2.04 -8.45 16.63
CA ARG A 108 0.64 -8.85 16.58
C ARG A 108 0.21 -9.30 15.19
N PHE A 109 0.75 -8.66 14.17
CA PHE A 109 0.42 -8.93 12.77
C PHE A 109 1.68 -8.96 11.90
N GLU A 110 1.60 -9.72 10.83
CA GLU A 110 2.61 -9.76 9.77
C GLU A 110 2.37 -8.64 8.77
N VAL A 111 3.46 -8.04 8.30
CA VAL A 111 3.42 -6.98 7.29
C VAL A 111 3.98 -7.50 5.98
N THR A 112 3.25 -7.28 4.90
CA THR A 112 3.71 -7.59 3.55
C THR A 112 3.78 -6.31 2.70
N TRP A 113 4.92 -6.06 2.11
CA TRP A 113 5.11 -4.98 1.14
C TRP A 113 4.90 -5.54 -0.26
N SER A 114 3.75 -5.24 -0.86
CA SER A 114 3.42 -5.55 -2.24
C SER A 114 3.85 -4.37 -3.11
N CYS A 115 5.11 -4.37 -3.49
CA CYS A 115 5.76 -3.28 -4.21
C CYS A 115 5.51 -3.38 -5.71
N SER A 116 4.96 -2.32 -6.31
CA SER A 116 4.68 -2.26 -7.75
C SER A 116 5.36 -1.05 -8.40
N PRO A 117 6.71 -1.05 -8.49
CA PRO A 117 7.44 0.01 -9.18
C PRO A 117 6.96 0.12 -10.63
N LYS A 118 6.93 1.35 -11.14
CA LYS A 118 6.41 1.62 -12.49
C LYS A 118 7.54 1.60 -13.51
N LEU A 119 7.39 0.80 -14.56
CA LEU A 119 8.29 0.79 -15.72
C LEU A 119 7.95 1.94 -16.68
N SER A 120 8.81 2.18 -17.67
CA SER A 120 8.66 3.25 -18.66
C SER A 120 7.33 3.22 -19.42
N VAL A 121 6.75 2.03 -19.58
CA VAL A 121 5.42 1.86 -20.17
C VAL A 121 4.33 2.64 -19.43
N SER A 122 4.53 2.98 -18.15
CA SER A 122 3.60 3.81 -17.37
C SER A 122 3.68 5.30 -17.71
N GLY A 123 4.73 5.73 -18.41
CA GLY A 123 5.04 7.14 -18.70
C GLY A 123 5.76 7.87 -17.57
N GLU A 124 6.07 7.20 -16.45
CA GLU A 124 6.85 7.78 -15.36
C GLU A 124 8.36 7.74 -15.68
N PRO A 125 9.11 8.82 -15.35
CA PRO A 125 10.56 8.80 -15.48
C PRO A 125 11.20 7.73 -14.60
N TRP A 126 12.22 7.02 -15.12
CA TRP A 126 12.91 5.94 -14.42
C TRP A 126 13.34 6.33 -13.00
N ASP A 127 14.10 7.42 -12.89
CA ASP A 127 14.63 7.90 -11.61
C ASP A 127 13.55 8.32 -10.60
N THR A 128 12.33 8.52 -11.05
CA THR A 128 11.18 8.82 -10.19
C THR A 128 10.48 7.56 -9.72
N ALA A 129 10.35 6.58 -10.60
CA ALA A 129 9.56 5.38 -10.40
C ALA A 129 10.35 4.22 -9.79
N ILE A 130 11.64 4.09 -10.11
CA ILE A 130 12.51 3.02 -9.59
C ILE A 130 13.36 3.59 -8.45
N LYS A 131 13.14 3.06 -7.24
CA LYS A 131 13.75 3.53 -5.98
C LYS A 131 14.29 2.35 -5.18
N PRO A 132 15.46 1.81 -5.53
CA PRO A 132 16.03 0.65 -4.83
C PRO A 132 16.28 0.89 -3.33
N ASP A 133 16.65 2.12 -2.98
CA ASP A 133 16.85 2.54 -1.59
C ASP A 133 15.55 2.47 -0.76
N ILE A 134 14.40 2.78 -1.35
CA ILE A 134 13.09 2.67 -0.72
C ILE A 134 12.71 1.18 -0.56
N ALA A 135 12.89 0.37 -1.60
CA ALA A 135 12.66 -1.08 -1.52
C ALA A 135 13.54 -1.71 -0.43
N SER A 136 14.81 -1.33 -0.36
CA SER A 136 15.73 -1.75 0.70
C SER A 136 15.28 -1.32 2.10
N GLN A 137 14.73 -0.11 2.24
CA GLN A 137 14.16 0.33 3.52
C GLN A 137 12.97 -0.54 3.93
N TYR A 138 12.06 -0.88 3.00
CA TYR A 138 10.92 -1.74 3.30
C TYR A 138 11.37 -3.14 3.74
N SER A 139 12.33 -3.73 3.04
CA SER A 139 12.89 -5.03 3.40
C SER A 139 13.63 -5.04 4.74
N SER A 140 14.05 -3.88 5.25
CA SER A 140 14.72 -3.75 6.54
C SER A 140 13.77 -3.67 7.73
N VAL A 141 12.46 -3.61 7.51
CA VAL A 141 11.46 -3.63 8.60
C VAL A 141 11.38 -5.04 9.18
N ASP A 142 11.77 -5.20 10.44
CA ASP A 142 11.79 -6.50 11.10
C ASP A 142 10.43 -7.18 11.10
N GLY A 143 10.40 -8.45 10.68
CA GLY A 143 9.17 -9.26 10.64
C GLY A 143 8.22 -8.90 9.50
N SER A 144 8.73 -8.25 8.45
CA SER A 144 7.96 -8.01 7.23
C SER A 144 8.51 -8.79 6.04
N ASP A 145 7.62 -9.11 5.10
CA ASP A 145 7.95 -9.68 3.81
C ASP A 145 7.80 -8.64 2.69
N ILE A 146 8.61 -8.77 1.65
CA ILE A 146 8.55 -7.91 0.46
C ILE A 146 8.53 -8.73 -0.82
N TYR A 147 7.73 -8.32 -1.77
CA TYR A 147 7.81 -8.82 -3.14
C TYR A 147 7.58 -7.69 -4.15
N LEU A 148 8.24 -7.81 -5.30
CA LEU A 148 8.13 -6.85 -6.39
C LEU A 148 7.15 -7.38 -7.45
N LYS A 149 6.22 -6.52 -7.88
CA LYS A 149 5.28 -6.76 -8.99
C LYS A 149 5.57 -5.76 -10.10
N PHE A 150 5.77 -6.24 -11.31
CA PHE A 150 5.91 -5.37 -12.47
C PHE A 150 4.80 -5.65 -13.48
N VAL A 151 4.23 -4.59 -14.04
CA VAL A 151 3.29 -4.72 -15.15
C VAL A 151 4.11 -4.69 -16.44
N VAL A 152 4.04 -5.78 -17.21
CA VAL A 152 4.78 -5.97 -18.44
C VAL A 152 3.80 -6.17 -19.60
N ALA A 153 4.04 -5.53 -20.73
CA ALA A 153 3.25 -5.63 -21.95
C ALA A 153 4.10 -6.10 -23.14
N THR A 154 5.39 -5.82 -23.13
CA THR A 154 6.32 -6.07 -24.23
C THR A 154 7.58 -6.78 -23.74
N GLN A 155 8.43 -7.22 -24.68
CA GLN A 155 9.74 -7.79 -24.35
C GLN A 155 10.68 -6.74 -23.75
N ASP A 156 10.60 -5.49 -24.20
CA ASP A 156 11.42 -4.39 -23.67
C ASP A 156 11.13 -4.13 -22.19
N ASP A 157 9.87 -4.32 -21.75
CA ASP A 157 9.52 -4.22 -20.32
C ASP A 157 10.22 -5.30 -19.47
N PHE A 158 10.44 -6.51 -20.00
CA PHE A 158 11.21 -7.54 -19.30
C PHE A 158 12.68 -7.16 -19.12
N ASP A 159 13.27 -6.48 -20.09
CA ASP A 159 14.64 -5.98 -20.00
C ASP A 159 14.71 -4.88 -18.91
N GLU A 160 13.69 -4.02 -18.83
CA GLU A 160 13.56 -3.03 -17.75
C GLU A 160 13.37 -3.69 -16.38
N VAL A 161 12.58 -4.75 -16.25
CA VAL A 161 12.46 -5.52 -15.00
C VAL A 161 13.81 -6.04 -14.55
N THR A 162 14.56 -6.65 -15.49
CA THR A 162 15.90 -7.18 -15.18
C THR A 162 16.81 -6.08 -14.65
N ARG A 163 16.84 -4.93 -15.32
CA ARG A 163 17.58 -3.76 -14.87
C ARG A 163 17.13 -3.28 -13.47
N ALA A 164 15.82 -3.17 -13.23
CA ALA A 164 15.29 -2.68 -11.95
C ALA A 164 15.60 -3.61 -10.77
N VAL A 165 15.74 -4.91 -11.01
CA VAL A 165 16.08 -5.90 -9.98
C VAL A 165 17.60 -5.93 -9.70
N GLU A 166 18.42 -5.54 -10.65
CA GLU A 166 19.88 -5.50 -10.52
C GLU A 166 20.39 -4.21 -9.86
N GLU A 167 19.61 -3.12 -9.87
CA GLU A 167 19.92 -1.86 -9.19
C GLU A 167 19.69 -1.95 -7.67
#